data_9db8eaef3677327c495cd7f51aaa64cb
#
_entry.id   9db8eaef3677327c495cd7f51aaa64cb
#
_cell.length_a   1.000
_cell.length_b   1.000
_cell.length_c   1.000
_cell.angle_alpha   90.00
_cell.angle_beta   90.00
_cell.angle_gamma   90.00
#
_symmetry.space_group_name_H-M   'P 1'
#
loop_
_entity.id
_entity.type
_entity.pdbx_description
1 polymer ?
#
loop_
_entity_poly.entity_id
_entity_poly.type
_entity_poly.pdbx_seq_one_letter_code
_entity_poly.pdbx_strand_id
1 'polypeptide(L)'
;WKPIRNSFAAHLKYSFKYRPNTCADRIYGGAYQGFGLAFTTFGDKKQLGDPMTFYVFQGARIARFHPRLSLNYEWNFGISARWQPYDNDYNSYNGAVGSRVNAYLNAGIYLNWSLSRYFDFIIGGDFTHFSNGNTKFPNAGVNTTGAKIGLVYNFNREEADLTKSLVHPYVPRFPRHISYD
;
A
#
# COMPACT_ATOMS: atom_id res chain seq x y z
N TRP A 1 -22.93 21.50 3.27
CA TRP A 1 -21.94 20.44 3.01
C TRP A 1 -20.65 21.08 2.49
N LYS A 2 -19.52 20.83 3.18
CA LYS A 2 -18.22 21.25 2.66
C LYS A 2 -17.55 20.02 2.04
N PRO A 3 -17.18 20.05 0.76
CA PRO A 3 -16.47 18.95 0.16
C PRO A 3 -15.08 18.77 0.84
N ILE A 4 -14.79 17.57 1.29
CA ILE A 4 -13.46 17.22 1.80
C ILE A 4 -12.54 17.08 0.59
N ARG A 5 -11.51 17.92 0.53
CA ARG A 5 -10.61 18.00 -0.63
C ARG A 5 -9.22 17.41 -0.34
N ASN A 6 -8.83 17.36 0.93
CA ASN A 6 -7.50 16.96 1.34
C ASN A 6 -7.58 15.89 2.41
N SER A 7 -6.68 14.93 2.33
CA SER A 7 -6.45 13.93 3.37
C SER A 7 -4.95 13.79 3.59
N PHE A 8 -4.59 13.40 4.79
CA PHE A 8 -3.22 13.02 5.14
C PHE A 8 -3.25 11.66 5.80
N ALA A 9 -2.29 10.80 5.44
CA ALA A 9 -2.13 9.50 6.06
C ALA A 9 -0.68 9.25 6.47
N ALA A 10 -0.48 8.76 7.69
CA ALA A 10 0.81 8.28 8.17
C ALA A 10 0.78 6.76 8.27
N HIS A 11 1.84 6.10 7.80
CA HIS A 11 1.93 4.64 7.75
C HIS A 11 3.16 4.14 8.49
N LEU A 12 3.00 3.08 9.28
CA LEU A 12 4.07 2.28 9.83
C LEU A 12 3.94 0.86 9.29
N LYS A 13 5.00 0.33 8.67
CA LYS A 13 5.00 -0.97 7.99
C LYS A 13 6.13 -1.85 8.46
N TYR A 14 5.86 -3.15 8.54
CA TYR A 14 6.88 -4.18 8.68
C TYR A 14 6.75 -5.20 7.55
N SER A 15 7.85 -5.46 6.83
CA SER A 15 7.82 -6.31 5.63
C SER A 15 8.86 -7.41 5.68
N PHE A 16 8.49 -8.53 5.08
CA PHE A 16 9.36 -9.67 4.77
C PHE A 16 9.66 -9.66 3.28
N LYS A 17 10.92 -9.82 2.93
CA LYS A 17 11.40 -9.85 1.55
C LYS A 17 12.42 -10.96 1.40
N TYR A 18 12.42 -11.62 0.23
CA TYR A 18 13.51 -12.55 -0.09
C TYR A 18 14.84 -11.81 -0.15
N ARG A 19 15.91 -12.53 0.21
CA ARG A 19 17.27 -11.98 0.05
C ARG A 19 17.48 -11.57 -1.41
N PRO A 20 18.00 -10.37 -1.66
CA PRO A 20 18.28 -9.90 -3.00
C PRO A 20 19.18 -10.86 -3.77
N ASN A 21 18.92 -10.98 -5.08
CA ASN A 21 19.67 -11.81 -6.02
C ASN A 21 19.63 -13.33 -5.76
N THR A 22 18.82 -13.82 -4.83
CA THR A 22 18.52 -15.26 -4.70
C THR A 22 17.61 -15.74 -5.83
N CYS A 23 17.51 -17.07 -6.00
CA CYS A 23 16.60 -17.67 -6.97
C CYS A 23 15.14 -17.23 -6.70
N ALA A 24 14.70 -17.24 -5.45
CA ALA A 24 13.37 -16.79 -5.07
C ALA A 24 13.13 -15.30 -5.39
N ASP A 25 14.08 -14.40 -5.08
CA ASP A 25 13.98 -12.98 -5.44
C ASP A 25 13.82 -12.76 -6.94
N ARG A 26 14.50 -13.59 -7.75
CA ARG A 26 14.42 -13.50 -9.21
C ARG A 26 13.11 -14.04 -9.76
N ILE A 27 12.66 -15.21 -9.29
CA ILE A 27 11.41 -15.85 -9.75
C ILE A 27 10.21 -14.98 -9.40
N TYR A 28 10.18 -14.42 -8.17
CA TYR A 28 9.04 -13.64 -7.69
C TYR A 28 9.20 -12.13 -7.89
N GLY A 29 10.17 -11.70 -8.72
CA GLY A 29 10.33 -10.28 -9.08
C GLY A 29 10.65 -9.36 -7.89
N GLY A 30 11.36 -9.86 -6.88
CA GLY A 30 11.64 -9.11 -5.66
C GLY A 30 10.40 -8.85 -4.81
N ALA A 31 9.46 -9.79 -4.81
CA ALA A 31 8.25 -9.72 -4.02
C ALA A 31 8.53 -9.55 -2.52
N TYR A 32 7.70 -8.77 -1.88
CA TYR A 32 7.69 -8.55 -0.44
C TYR A 32 6.25 -8.49 0.06
N GLN A 33 6.06 -8.84 1.31
CA GLN A 33 4.76 -8.83 1.96
C GLN A 33 4.92 -8.49 3.44
N GLY A 34 3.84 -8.05 4.06
CA GLY A 34 3.90 -7.67 5.46
C GLY A 34 2.58 -7.16 5.99
N PHE A 35 2.67 -6.44 7.10
CA PHE A 35 1.54 -5.80 7.74
C PHE A 35 1.87 -4.35 8.10
N GLY A 36 0.84 -3.53 8.22
CA GLY A 36 0.99 -2.12 8.51
C GLY A 36 -0.16 -1.56 9.33
N LEU A 37 0.15 -0.44 9.94
CA LEU A 37 -0.80 0.44 10.60
C LEU A 37 -0.82 1.77 9.86
N ALA A 38 -2.01 2.35 9.68
CA ALA A 38 -2.16 3.68 9.16
C ALA A 38 -3.06 4.51 10.06
N PHE A 39 -2.74 5.79 10.16
CA PHE A 39 -3.60 6.83 10.71
C PHE A 39 -3.96 7.79 9.59
N THR A 40 -5.24 8.01 9.37
CA THR A 40 -5.71 8.90 8.30
C THR A 40 -6.54 10.03 8.92
N THR A 41 -6.36 11.25 8.42
CA THR A 41 -7.22 12.39 8.73
C THR A 41 -7.71 13.06 7.47
N PHE A 42 -8.96 13.47 7.49
CA PHE A 42 -9.62 14.18 6.39
C PHE A 42 -9.83 15.68 6.72
N GLY A 43 -9.28 16.13 7.86
CA GLY A 43 -9.46 17.51 8.32
C GLY A 43 -10.84 17.83 8.90
N ASP A 44 -11.78 16.90 8.83
CA ASP A 44 -13.12 17.03 9.45
C ASP A 44 -13.46 15.81 10.32
N LYS A 45 -13.06 15.90 11.58
CA LYS A 45 -13.31 14.85 12.57
C LYS A 45 -14.77 14.60 12.88
N LYS A 46 -15.62 15.60 12.71
CA LYS A 46 -17.05 15.50 13.01
C LYS A 46 -17.77 14.73 11.92
N GLN A 47 -17.35 14.90 10.66
CA GLN A 47 -18.01 14.29 9.52
C GLN A 47 -17.49 12.87 9.23
N LEU A 48 -16.17 12.65 9.17
CA LEU A 48 -15.59 11.35 8.81
C LEU A 48 -14.82 10.68 9.95
N GLY A 49 -14.40 11.45 10.97
CA GLY A 49 -13.50 10.95 11.99
C GLY A 49 -12.04 10.99 11.55
N ASP A 50 -11.19 10.38 12.39
CA ASP A 50 -9.78 10.11 12.10
C ASP A 50 -9.56 8.60 12.19
N PRO A 51 -9.74 7.86 11.11
CA PRO A 51 -9.67 6.41 11.14
C PRO A 51 -8.25 5.89 11.33
N MET A 52 -8.18 4.76 12.03
CA MET A 52 -6.99 3.92 12.13
C MET A 52 -7.22 2.64 11.34
N THR A 53 -6.22 2.22 10.59
CA THR A 53 -6.29 1.06 9.72
C THR A 53 -5.20 0.06 10.08
N PHE A 54 -5.57 -1.22 10.23
CA PHE A 54 -4.65 -2.34 10.20
C PHE A 54 -4.80 -3.04 8.86
N TYR A 55 -3.68 -3.36 8.20
CA TYR A 55 -3.70 -3.97 6.88
C TYR A 55 -2.53 -4.91 6.66
N VAL A 56 -2.73 -5.85 5.76
CA VAL A 56 -1.69 -6.65 5.14
C VAL A 56 -1.38 -6.06 3.77
N PHE A 57 -0.16 -6.24 3.30
CA PHE A 57 0.24 -5.76 1.99
C PHE A 57 1.17 -6.73 1.28
N GLN A 58 1.17 -6.62 -0.02
CA GLN A 58 2.11 -7.29 -0.90
C GLN A 58 2.49 -6.35 -2.02
N GLY A 59 3.73 -6.43 -2.44
CA GLY A 59 4.24 -5.72 -3.60
C GLY A 59 5.37 -6.48 -4.27
N ALA A 60 5.73 -6.01 -5.45
CA ALA A 60 6.88 -6.52 -6.18
C ALA A 60 7.46 -5.44 -7.09
N ARG A 61 8.64 -5.71 -7.62
CA ARG A 61 9.32 -4.86 -8.56
C ARG A 61 8.73 -5.05 -9.96
N ILE A 62 8.33 -3.95 -10.59
CA ILE A 62 7.91 -3.90 -11.99
C ILE A 62 9.14 -3.83 -12.91
N ALA A 63 10.06 -2.90 -12.59
CA ALA A 63 11.25 -2.65 -13.37
C ALA A 63 12.43 -2.21 -12.48
N ARG A 64 13.63 -2.53 -12.90
CA ARG A 64 14.86 -2.02 -12.30
C ARG A 64 15.61 -1.20 -13.34
N PHE A 65 15.77 0.09 -13.07
CA PHE A 65 16.46 1.02 -13.97
C PHE A 65 17.96 1.09 -13.68
N HIS A 66 18.32 0.88 -12.41
CA HIS A 66 19.68 0.91 -11.91
C HIS A 66 19.80 -0.05 -10.73
N PRO A 67 20.99 -0.56 -10.35
CA PRO A 67 21.14 -1.38 -9.13
C PRO A 67 20.49 -0.79 -7.88
N ARG A 68 20.45 0.54 -7.78
CA ARG A 68 19.86 1.28 -6.66
C ARG A 68 18.49 1.88 -6.94
N LEU A 69 17.94 1.77 -8.18
CA LEU A 69 16.67 2.41 -8.55
C LEU A 69 15.71 1.44 -9.20
N SER A 70 14.55 1.26 -8.62
CA SER A 70 13.50 0.39 -9.15
C SER A 70 12.12 1.04 -9.08
N LEU A 71 11.26 0.65 -10.01
CA LEU A 71 9.82 0.91 -9.99
C LEU A 71 9.12 -0.31 -9.39
N ASN A 72 8.22 -0.07 -8.45
CA ASN A 72 7.51 -1.12 -7.73
C ASN A 72 6.01 -0.81 -7.70
N TYR A 73 5.19 -1.84 -7.56
CA TYR A 73 3.79 -1.73 -7.18
C TYR A 73 3.59 -2.28 -5.77
N GLU A 74 2.49 -1.88 -5.16
CA GLU A 74 2.05 -2.39 -3.87
C GLU A 74 0.53 -2.31 -3.80
N TRP A 75 -0.09 -3.32 -3.25
CA TRP A 75 -1.49 -3.30 -2.87
C TRP A 75 -1.64 -3.68 -1.40
N ASN A 76 -2.63 -3.10 -0.75
CA ASN A 76 -2.92 -3.28 0.66
C ASN A 76 -4.39 -3.62 0.84
N PHE A 77 -4.68 -4.51 1.77
CA PHE A 77 -6.02 -4.88 2.17
C PHE A 77 -6.12 -4.92 3.69
N GLY A 78 -7.19 -4.34 4.25
CA GLY A 78 -7.32 -4.28 5.70
C GLY A 78 -8.65 -3.80 6.21
N ILE A 79 -8.65 -3.50 7.49
CA ILE A 79 -9.80 -3.01 8.24
C ILE A 79 -9.45 -1.66 8.85
N SER A 80 -10.34 -0.70 8.62
CA SER A 80 -10.24 0.66 9.12
C SER A 80 -11.36 0.93 10.13
N ALA A 81 -11.00 1.40 11.30
CA ALA A 81 -11.91 1.67 12.41
C ALA A 81 -11.83 3.15 12.86
N ARG A 82 -12.72 3.56 13.78
CA ARG A 82 -12.84 4.93 14.29
C ARG A 82 -13.41 5.93 13.29
N TRP A 83 -14.19 5.44 12.32
CA TRP A 83 -14.98 6.31 11.45
C TRP A 83 -16.13 6.93 12.23
N GLN A 84 -16.52 8.16 11.84
CA GLN A 84 -17.73 8.81 12.30
C GLN A 84 -18.85 8.48 11.29
N PRO A 85 -19.81 7.58 11.63
CA PRO A 85 -20.84 7.19 10.69
C PRO A 85 -21.90 8.26 10.51
N TYR A 86 -22.74 8.09 9.49
CA TYR A 86 -23.97 8.83 9.35
C TYR A 86 -24.85 8.70 10.59
N ASP A 87 -25.43 9.81 10.97
CA ASP A 87 -26.41 9.90 12.05
C ASP A 87 -27.42 11.01 11.72
N ASN A 88 -28.71 10.74 11.93
CA ASN A 88 -29.79 11.69 11.57
C ASN A 88 -29.69 13.02 12.31
N ASP A 89 -29.24 13.00 13.56
CA ASP A 89 -29.24 14.16 14.44
C ASP A 89 -27.90 14.90 14.41
N TYR A 90 -26.79 14.15 14.35
CA TYR A 90 -25.45 14.70 14.58
C TYR A 90 -24.58 14.72 13.32
N ASN A 91 -24.86 13.89 12.32
CA ASN A 91 -24.00 13.72 11.13
C ASN A 91 -24.81 13.41 9.86
N SER A 92 -25.92 14.11 9.67
CA SER A 92 -26.90 13.88 8.58
C SER A 92 -26.36 14.17 7.17
N TYR A 93 -25.27 14.91 7.06
CA TYR A 93 -24.64 15.22 5.79
C TYR A 93 -23.62 14.16 5.32
N ASN A 94 -23.31 13.15 6.14
CA ASN A 94 -22.36 12.10 5.78
C ASN A 94 -23.02 11.04 4.90
N GLY A 95 -23.01 11.25 3.60
CA GLY A 95 -23.46 10.25 2.62
C GLY A 95 -22.44 9.14 2.32
N ALA A 96 -21.23 9.24 2.84
CA ALA A 96 -20.14 8.35 2.47
C ALA A 96 -20.01 7.13 3.38
N VAL A 97 -20.23 7.29 4.68
CA VAL A 97 -19.87 6.27 5.69
C VAL A 97 -21.04 5.99 6.62
N GLY A 98 -21.58 4.78 6.57
CA GLY A 98 -22.68 4.32 7.45
C GLY A 98 -22.21 3.49 8.64
N SER A 99 -20.94 3.14 8.75
CA SER A 99 -20.41 2.28 9.81
C SER A 99 -19.12 2.81 10.44
N ARG A 100 -18.86 2.41 11.69
CA ARG A 100 -17.62 2.77 12.41
C ARG A 100 -16.41 1.97 11.96
N VAL A 101 -16.64 0.87 11.25
CA VAL A 101 -15.62 -0.02 10.73
C VAL A 101 -15.86 -0.21 9.23
N ASN A 102 -14.83 -0.07 8.44
CA ASN A 102 -14.88 -0.17 6.98
C ASN A 102 -13.70 -1.02 6.47
N ALA A 103 -13.88 -1.66 5.33
CA ALA A 103 -12.79 -2.26 4.58
C ALA A 103 -11.88 -1.16 4.04
N TYR A 104 -10.61 -1.50 3.94
CA TYR A 104 -9.55 -0.65 3.39
C TYR A 104 -8.91 -1.39 2.23
N LEU A 105 -8.87 -0.73 1.08
CA LEU A 105 -8.17 -1.16 -0.11
C LEU A 105 -7.26 -0.02 -0.57
N ASN A 106 -6.00 -0.34 -0.86
CA ASN A 106 -5.08 0.64 -1.42
C ASN A 106 -4.22 -0.03 -2.49
N ALA A 107 -3.95 0.69 -3.56
CA ALA A 107 -3.02 0.27 -4.60
C ALA A 107 -2.18 1.45 -5.04
N GLY A 108 -0.90 1.22 -5.30
CA GLY A 108 -0.01 2.28 -5.70
C GLY A 108 1.23 1.79 -6.45
N ILE A 109 1.90 2.74 -7.06
CA ILE A 109 3.20 2.57 -7.70
C ILE A 109 4.18 3.57 -7.12
N TYR A 110 5.45 3.17 -7.00
CA TYR A 110 6.47 4.03 -6.45
C TYR A 110 7.86 3.68 -6.95
N LEU A 111 8.71 4.69 -6.99
CA LEU A 111 10.15 4.54 -7.16
C LEU A 111 10.77 4.24 -5.81
N ASN A 112 11.66 3.26 -5.79
CA ASN A 112 12.49 2.93 -4.64
C ASN A 112 13.94 3.22 -4.97
N TRP A 113 14.54 4.10 -4.20
CA TRP A 113 15.95 4.48 -4.34
C TRP A 113 16.73 4.00 -3.12
N SER A 114 17.65 3.06 -3.33
CA SER A 114 18.52 2.53 -2.29
C SER A 114 19.68 3.50 -2.01
N LEU A 115 19.55 4.27 -0.94
CA LEU A 115 20.52 5.28 -0.52
C LEU A 115 21.78 4.63 0.08
N SER A 116 21.58 3.61 0.92
CA SER A 116 22.66 2.85 1.57
C SER A 116 22.21 1.41 1.80
N ARG A 117 23.05 0.58 2.41
CA ARG A 117 22.65 -0.77 2.83
C ARG A 117 21.49 -0.79 3.82
N TYR A 118 21.29 0.32 4.54
CA TYR A 118 20.27 0.40 5.58
C TYR A 118 19.00 1.12 5.10
N PHE A 119 19.13 2.12 4.25
CA PHE A 119 18.02 3.00 3.93
C PHE A 119 17.67 3.03 2.45
N ASP A 120 16.36 2.94 2.17
CA ASP A 120 15.78 3.29 0.89
C ASP A 120 14.83 4.47 1.06
N PHE A 121 14.82 5.34 0.06
CA PHE A 121 13.83 6.40 -0.11
C PHE A 121 12.78 5.95 -1.12
N ILE A 122 11.51 6.15 -0.81
CA ILE A 122 10.41 5.85 -1.72
C ILE A 122 9.61 7.11 -2.03
N ILE A 123 9.21 7.25 -3.29
CA ILE A 123 8.31 8.29 -3.77
C ILE A 123 7.38 7.73 -4.83
N GLY A 124 6.10 8.06 -4.77
CA GLY A 124 5.13 7.56 -5.73
C GLY A 124 3.74 8.11 -5.50
N GLY A 125 2.76 7.40 -6.03
CA GLY A 125 1.35 7.70 -5.86
C GLY A 125 0.54 6.47 -5.56
N ASP A 126 -0.61 6.69 -4.95
CA ASP A 126 -1.56 5.62 -4.64
C ASP A 126 -3.02 6.08 -4.74
N PHE A 127 -3.88 5.08 -4.79
CA PHE A 127 -5.33 5.20 -4.69
C PHE A 127 -5.79 4.38 -3.48
N THR A 128 -6.65 4.97 -2.68
CA THR A 128 -7.25 4.33 -1.51
C THR A 128 -8.76 4.36 -1.57
N HIS A 129 -9.38 3.25 -1.22
CA HIS A 129 -10.83 3.08 -1.12
C HIS A 129 -11.21 2.56 0.27
N PHE A 130 -12.20 3.21 0.88
CA PHE A 130 -12.83 2.77 2.12
C PHE A 130 -14.31 2.55 1.89
N SER A 131 -14.84 1.39 2.31
CA SER A 131 -16.28 1.11 2.26
C SER A 131 -16.67 0.00 3.24
N ASN A 132 -17.95 -0.07 3.58
CA ASN A 132 -18.47 -1.15 4.42
C ASN A 132 -19.11 -2.29 3.60
N GLY A 133 -18.93 -2.33 2.26
CA GLY A 133 -19.50 -3.37 1.41
C GLY A 133 -21.03 -3.39 1.38
N ASN A 134 -21.69 -2.24 1.54
CA ASN A 134 -23.14 -2.08 1.62
C ASN A 134 -23.82 -2.80 2.80
N THR A 135 -23.07 -3.14 3.84
CA THR A 135 -23.64 -3.74 5.06
C THR A 135 -24.48 -2.75 5.88
N LYS A 136 -24.26 -1.44 5.68
CA LYS A 136 -25.01 -0.36 6.33
C LYS A 136 -25.00 0.90 5.47
N PHE A 137 -26.16 1.50 5.25
CA PHE A 137 -26.31 2.76 4.53
C PHE A 137 -26.21 3.99 5.44
N PRO A 138 -25.75 5.14 4.88
CA PRO A 138 -25.23 5.33 3.52
C PRO A 138 -23.84 4.71 3.35
N ASN A 139 -23.48 4.31 2.12
CA ASN A 139 -22.17 3.77 1.78
C ASN A 139 -21.74 4.17 0.37
N ALA A 140 -21.61 5.46 0.10
CA ALA A 140 -20.96 5.91 -1.13
C ALA A 140 -19.47 5.60 -1.14
N GLY A 141 -18.89 5.29 0.03
CA GLY A 141 -17.48 5.05 0.22
C GLY A 141 -16.64 6.33 0.20
N VAL A 142 -15.37 6.19 0.57
CA VAL A 142 -14.39 7.28 0.50
C VAL A 142 -13.25 6.86 -0.39
N ASN A 143 -13.00 7.65 -1.44
CA ASN A 143 -11.90 7.43 -2.37
C ASN A 143 -10.90 8.57 -2.24
N THR A 144 -9.62 8.25 -2.17
CA THR A 144 -8.53 9.22 -2.18
C THR A 144 -7.46 8.82 -3.16
N THR A 145 -6.85 9.82 -3.79
CA THR A 145 -5.61 9.68 -4.56
C THR A 145 -4.57 10.59 -3.95
N GLY A 146 -3.34 10.16 -3.89
CA GLY A 146 -2.29 10.95 -3.27
C GLY A 146 -0.90 10.64 -3.76
N ALA A 147 0.00 11.58 -3.45
CA ALA A 147 1.42 11.34 -3.50
C ALA A 147 1.85 10.70 -2.17
N LYS A 148 2.81 9.77 -2.24
CA LYS A 148 3.42 9.17 -1.06
C LYS A 148 4.93 9.33 -1.08
N ILE A 149 5.48 9.53 0.09
CA ILE A 149 6.92 9.49 0.36
C ILE A 149 7.17 8.59 1.56
N GLY A 150 8.34 8.00 1.63
CA GLY A 150 8.68 7.16 2.79
C GLY A 150 10.16 6.83 2.88
N LEU A 151 10.53 6.37 4.05
CA LEU A 151 11.86 5.86 4.36
C LEU A 151 11.73 4.41 4.79
N VAL A 152 12.53 3.53 4.20
CA VAL A 152 12.56 2.11 4.52
C VAL A 152 13.89 1.78 5.17
N TYR A 153 13.84 1.18 6.36
CA TYR A 153 15.03 0.63 7.01
C TYR A 153 15.16 -0.87 6.69
N ASN A 154 16.32 -1.27 6.18
CA ASN A 154 16.61 -2.66 5.82
C ASN A 154 17.53 -3.30 6.87
N PHE A 155 17.06 -4.35 7.53
CA PHE A 155 17.81 -5.00 8.60
C PHE A 155 19.00 -5.84 8.10
N ASN A 156 18.85 -6.57 6.98
CA ASN A 156 19.75 -7.64 6.55
C ASN A 156 20.25 -7.50 5.10
N ARG A 157 20.37 -6.28 4.57
CA ARG A 157 20.90 -6.06 3.22
C ARG A 157 22.42 -5.90 3.26
N GLU A 158 23.11 -6.57 2.36
CA GLU A 158 24.56 -6.46 2.19
C GLU A 158 24.92 -5.34 1.20
N GLU A 159 26.09 -4.71 1.36
CA GLU A 159 26.57 -3.66 0.45
C GLU A 159 26.74 -4.18 -0.99
N ALA A 160 27.17 -5.42 -1.15
CA ALA A 160 27.29 -6.09 -2.45
C ALA A 160 25.97 -6.14 -3.24
N ASP A 161 24.81 -6.10 -2.56
CA ASP A 161 23.50 -6.09 -3.22
C ASP A 161 23.18 -4.79 -3.94
N LEU A 162 23.87 -3.70 -3.59
CA LEU A 162 23.73 -2.38 -4.20
C LEU A 162 24.57 -2.18 -5.47
N THR A 163 25.52 -3.06 -5.71
CA THR A 163 26.51 -2.92 -6.79
C THR A 163 26.39 -3.99 -7.85
N LYS A 164 25.68 -5.09 -7.57
CA LYS A 164 25.51 -6.18 -8.55
C LYS A 164 24.78 -5.72 -9.79
N SER A 165 25.41 -5.91 -10.94
CA SER A 165 24.86 -5.66 -12.27
C SER A 165 23.52 -6.38 -12.46
N LEU A 166 22.68 -5.80 -13.32
CA LEU A 166 21.43 -6.42 -13.80
C LEU A 166 21.74 -7.69 -14.60
N VAL A 167 21.99 -8.78 -13.94
CA VAL A 167 22.02 -10.07 -14.61
C VAL A 167 20.56 -10.46 -14.86
N HIS A 168 20.15 -10.47 -16.13
CA HIS A 168 18.87 -11.07 -16.50
C HIS A 168 18.91 -12.55 -16.13
N PRO A 169 18.07 -13.00 -15.19
CA PRO A 169 18.06 -14.41 -14.85
C PRO A 169 17.53 -15.20 -16.05
N TYR A 170 18.13 -16.34 -16.31
CA TYR A 170 17.50 -17.36 -17.14
C TYR A 170 16.21 -17.77 -16.43
N VAL A 171 15.08 -17.35 -16.96
CA VAL A 171 13.77 -17.83 -16.53
C VAL A 171 13.51 -19.08 -17.38
N PRO A 172 13.42 -20.28 -16.79
CA PRO A 172 13.05 -21.47 -17.53
C PRO A 172 11.73 -21.21 -18.26
N ARG A 173 11.65 -21.54 -19.54
CA ARG A 173 10.38 -21.50 -20.26
C ARG A 173 9.49 -22.59 -19.65
N PHE A 174 8.51 -22.19 -18.87
CA PHE A 174 7.45 -23.11 -18.48
C PHE A 174 6.63 -23.45 -19.73
N PRO A 175 6.46 -24.74 -20.07
CA PRO A 175 5.55 -25.12 -21.13
C PRO A 175 4.15 -24.61 -20.74
N ARG A 176 3.47 -23.93 -21.67
CA ARG A 176 2.08 -23.53 -21.46
C ARG A 176 1.27 -24.80 -21.24
N HIS A 177 0.78 -24.99 -20.06
CA HIS A 177 -0.09 -26.11 -19.70
C HIS A 177 -1.50 -25.56 -19.56
N ILE A 178 -2.43 -26.04 -20.38
CA ILE A 178 -3.85 -25.76 -20.26
C ILE A 178 -4.46 -27.08 -19.78
N SER A 179 -4.89 -27.14 -18.52
CA SER A 179 -5.75 -28.24 -18.04
C SER A 179 -7.19 -27.76 -18.07
N TYR A 180 -8.07 -28.59 -18.63
CA TYR A 180 -9.52 -28.46 -18.48
C TYR A 180 -9.94 -29.54 -17.46
N ASP A 181 -10.44 -29.12 -16.31
CA ASP A 181 -11.12 -29.98 -15.33
C ASP A 181 -12.61 -29.87 -15.54
#